data_62655257e84d05310eced703f37eb2b9
#
_entry.id   62655257e84d05310eced703f37eb2b9
#
_cell.length_a   1.000
_cell.length_b   1.000
_cell.length_c   1.000
_cell.angle_alpha   90.00
_cell.angle_beta   90.00
_cell.angle_gamma   90.00
#
_symmetry.space_group_name_H-M   'P 1'
#
loop_
_entity.id
_entity.type
_entity.pdbx_description
1 polymer ?
#
loop_
_entity_poly.entity_id
_entity_poly.type
_entity_poly.pdbx_seq_one_letter_code
_entity_poly.pdbx_strand_id
1 'polypeptide(L)'
;MGRFFIKNAHFFRKNTILLSRMKLGRKITSSRGVFGVTSMLLLAFAALFSACDQGYFQAAPTKIQDFRGKLLDGTISTYQAEKGTVTLIALTASWCPGCRAELPLLKQLDSEFADRGFKILMVNEDDSPRIAAKYNKAAKIPWTTFHWNYDMMNKLGNPGVIPVTYLVNAQDSIVKINVGEFDEKQMRKLIGKLVDSRK
;
A
#
# COMPACT_ATOMS: atom_id res chain seq x y z
N MET A 1 5.18 4.58 44.27
CA MET A 1 5.17 3.12 44.45
C MET A 1 4.35 2.52 43.30
N GLY A 2 4.89 1.83 42.34
CA GLY A 2 5.85 0.83 42.06
C GLY A 2 6.30 0.87 40.62
N ARG A 3 7.56 0.78 40.46
CA ARG A 3 8.29 0.55 39.19
C ARG A 3 8.02 -0.87 38.71
N PHE A 4 7.72 -1.04 37.40
CA PHE A 4 7.95 -2.30 36.71
C PHE A 4 8.85 -2.06 35.50
N PHE A 5 10.15 -2.30 35.72
CA PHE A 5 11.18 -2.51 34.74
C PHE A 5 11.05 -3.96 34.25
N ILE A 6 10.88 -4.18 32.96
CA ILE A 6 11.26 -5.46 32.35
C ILE A 6 12.27 -5.18 31.25
N LYS A 7 13.54 -5.41 31.61
CA LYS A 7 14.65 -5.68 30.68
C LYS A 7 14.42 -7.06 30.08
N ASN A 8 14.45 -7.19 28.77
CA ASN A 8 14.86 -8.41 28.11
C ASN A 8 15.66 -8.06 26.85
N ALA A 9 16.96 -7.82 27.07
CA ALA A 9 17.97 -7.95 26.06
C ALA A 9 18.68 -9.30 26.30
N HIS A 10 19.20 -9.88 25.24
CA HIS A 10 20.04 -11.06 25.17
C HIS A 10 19.35 -12.42 25.11
N PHE A 11 19.19 -12.89 23.89
CA PHE A 11 19.44 -14.29 23.57
C PHE A 11 19.70 -14.48 22.06
N PHE A 12 20.90 -14.07 21.63
CA PHE A 12 21.50 -14.59 20.40
C PHE A 12 22.87 -15.16 20.77
N ARG A 13 22.89 -16.42 21.17
CA ARG A 13 24.13 -17.13 21.44
C ARG A 13 24.34 -18.23 20.41
N LYS A 14 25.33 -17.96 19.57
CA LYS A 14 26.17 -18.86 18.76
C LYS A 14 25.94 -20.35 18.99
N ASN A 15 25.40 -21.06 18.00
CA ASN A 15 25.61 -22.49 17.86
C ASN A 15 26.62 -22.73 16.75
N THR A 16 27.89 -22.83 17.17
CA THR A 16 28.96 -23.41 16.38
C THR A 16 28.82 -24.92 16.50
N ILE A 17 28.34 -25.60 15.50
CA ILE A 17 28.31 -27.05 15.45
C ILE A 17 29.64 -27.53 14.95
N LEU A 18 30.38 -28.20 15.87
CA LEU A 18 31.55 -29.01 15.55
C LEU A 18 31.18 -30.12 14.56
N LEU A 19 31.72 -30.06 13.36
CA LEU A 19 31.77 -31.18 12.46
C LEU A 19 32.88 -32.15 12.91
N SER A 20 32.48 -33.15 13.69
CA SER A 20 33.35 -34.29 13.99
C SER A 20 33.48 -35.17 12.72
N ARG A 21 34.73 -35.40 12.38
CA ARG A 21 35.19 -36.31 11.31
C ARG A 21 34.61 -37.71 11.51
N MET A 22 33.67 -38.10 10.67
CA MET A 22 33.39 -39.50 10.44
C MET A 22 34.03 -39.94 9.13
N LYS A 23 35.15 -40.64 9.23
CA LYS A 23 35.72 -41.47 8.15
C LYS A 23 34.82 -42.69 7.98
N LEU A 24 34.01 -42.70 6.96
CA LEU A 24 33.32 -43.92 6.55
C LEU A 24 33.75 -44.27 5.15
N GLY A 25 34.73 -45.19 5.09
CA GLY A 25 35.11 -45.86 3.86
C GLY A 25 33.94 -46.75 3.37
N ARG A 26 33.32 -46.38 2.27
CA ARG A 26 32.38 -47.24 1.61
C ARG A 26 32.76 -47.34 0.15
N LYS A 27 33.13 -48.57 -0.28
CA LYS A 27 33.37 -48.93 -1.65
C LYS A 27 32.12 -48.61 -2.47
N ILE A 28 32.26 -47.71 -3.44
CA ILE A 28 31.21 -47.38 -4.39
C ILE A 28 31.28 -48.42 -5.49
N THR A 29 30.40 -49.40 -5.44
CA THR A 29 30.12 -50.29 -6.59
C THR A 29 29.35 -49.44 -7.62
N SER A 30 29.90 -49.34 -8.81
CA SER A 30 29.38 -48.65 -9.97
C SER A 30 28.02 -49.29 -10.39
N SER A 31 26.91 -48.64 -10.05
CA SER A 31 25.62 -48.85 -10.69
C SER A 31 25.34 -47.66 -11.59
N ARG A 32 25.85 -47.72 -12.81
CA ARG A 32 25.55 -46.76 -13.89
C ARG A 32 24.14 -47.03 -14.42
N GLY A 33 23.13 -46.34 -13.96
CA GLY A 33 21.83 -46.43 -14.62
C GLY A 33 20.63 -45.84 -13.89
N VAL A 34 20.65 -45.76 -12.57
CA VAL A 34 19.44 -45.34 -11.79
C VAL A 34 19.56 -43.91 -11.26
N PHE A 35 20.76 -43.36 -11.12
CA PHE A 35 20.97 -42.01 -10.57
C PHE A 35 20.60 -40.87 -11.54
N GLY A 36 20.53 -41.11 -12.84
CA GLY A 36 20.19 -40.08 -13.83
C GLY A 36 18.72 -39.67 -13.83
N VAL A 37 17.84 -40.63 -13.68
CA VAL A 37 16.40 -40.41 -13.79
C VAL A 37 15.84 -39.77 -12.52
N THR A 38 16.31 -40.18 -11.35
CA THR A 38 15.87 -39.62 -10.07
C THR A 38 16.38 -38.19 -9.85
N SER A 39 17.60 -37.89 -10.32
CA SER A 39 18.16 -36.53 -10.25
C SER A 39 17.41 -35.57 -11.19
N MET A 40 17.03 -36.02 -12.36
CA MET A 40 16.27 -35.23 -13.34
C MET A 40 14.82 -34.97 -12.87
N LEU A 41 14.20 -35.96 -12.23
CA LEU A 41 12.86 -35.81 -11.62
C LEU A 41 12.88 -34.82 -10.43
N LEU A 42 13.92 -34.86 -9.60
CA LEU A 42 14.06 -33.92 -8.48
C LEU A 42 14.30 -32.48 -8.95
N LEU A 43 15.09 -32.29 -10.04
CA LEU A 43 15.29 -30.97 -10.63
C LEU A 43 14.01 -30.44 -11.31
N ALA A 44 13.26 -31.31 -11.99
CA ALA A 44 11.97 -30.92 -12.57
C ALA A 44 10.93 -30.57 -11.48
N PHE A 45 10.92 -31.30 -10.37
CA PHE A 45 10.02 -31.02 -9.24
C PHE A 45 10.39 -29.70 -8.55
N ALA A 46 11.69 -29.41 -8.37
CA ALA A 46 12.16 -28.14 -7.84
C ALA A 46 11.80 -26.94 -8.76
N ALA A 47 11.87 -27.13 -10.08
CA ALA A 47 11.47 -26.10 -11.03
C ALA A 47 9.97 -25.79 -11.00
N LEU A 48 9.12 -26.80 -10.74
CA LEU A 48 7.67 -26.62 -10.60
C LEU A 48 7.29 -25.85 -9.32
N PHE A 49 8.05 -25.99 -8.24
CA PHE A 49 7.82 -25.22 -7.02
C PHE A 49 8.33 -23.78 -7.10
N SER A 50 9.34 -23.50 -7.93
CA SER A 50 9.83 -22.12 -8.13
C SER A 50 8.88 -21.25 -8.95
N ALA A 51 7.93 -21.83 -9.66
CA ALA A 51 6.95 -21.08 -10.48
C ALA A 51 5.74 -20.57 -9.69
N CYS A 52 5.55 -20.99 -8.43
CA CYS A 52 4.39 -20.61 -7.64
C CYS A 52 4.62 -19.42 -6.69
N ASP A 53 5.84 -18.86 -6.65
CA ASP A 53 6.17 -17.74 -5.72
C ASP A 53 6.29 -16.39 -6.43
N GLN A 54 5.57 -16.20 -7.54
CA GLN A 54 5.29 -14.85 -8.02
C GLN A 54 4.03 -14.35 -7.32
N GLY A 55 4.18 -14.15 -6.01
CA GLY A 55 3.17 -13.54 -5.18
C GLY A 55 2.74 -12.19 -5.77
N TYR A 56 1.46 -11.96 -5.75
CA TYR A 56 0.74 -10.75 -6.13
C TYR A 56 1.14 -9.45 -5.36
N PHE A 57 2.38 -9.34 -4.95
CA PHE A 57 2.92 -8.08 -4.47
C PHE A 57 3.32 -7.22 -5.65
N GLN A 58 2.32 -6.58 -6.24
CA GLN A 58 2.58 -5.50 -7.18
C GLN A 58 3.34 -4.41 -6.40
N ALA A 59 4.55 -4.08 -6.86
CA ALA A 59 5.33 -3.00 -6.24
C ALA A 59 4.47 -1.74 -6.19
N ALA A 60 4.44 -1.07 -5.03
CA ALA A 60 3.68 0.16 -4.88
C ALA A 60 4.09 1.16 -5.96
N PRO A 61 3.12 1.82 -6.64
CA PRO A 61 3.44 2.74 -7.71
C PRO A 61 4.29 3.89 -7.16
N THR A 62 5.27 4.32 -7.94
CA THR A 62 6.09 5.50 -7.60
C THR A 62 5.49 6.79 -8.16
N LYS A 63 4.59 6.67 -9.12
CA LYS A 63 3.92 7.77 -9.80
C LYS A 63 2.46 7.41 -10.08
N ILE A 64 1.56 8.39 -9.91
CA ILE A 64 0.16 8.20 -10.28
C ILE A 64 0.01 8.32 -11.79
N GLN A 65 -0.55 7.26 -12.40
CA GLN A 65 -1.01 7.30 -13.77
C GLN A 65 -2.41 7.90 -13.84
N ASP A 66 -2.71 8.64 -14.93
CA ASP A 66 -4.06 9.17 -15.10
C ASP A 66 -5.08 8.03 -15.18
N PHE A 67 -6.08 8.10 -14.35
CA PHE A 67 -7.21 7.18 -14.35
C PHE A 67 -8.50 7.91 -14.64
N ARG A 68 -9.47 7.19 -15.18
CA ARG A 68 -10.81 7.70 -15.47
C ARG A 68 -11.82 6.98 -14.58
N GLY A 69 -12.77 7.74 -14.03
CA GLY A 69 -13.81 7.18 -13.19
C GLY A 69 -15.10 7.98 -13.19
N LYS A 70 -16.12 7.38 -12.61
CA LYS A 70 -17.40 8.03 -12.38
C LYS A 70 -17.37 8.70 -11.02
N LEU A 71 -17.73 9.99 -10.98
CA LEU A 71 -17.97 10.73 -9.75
C LEU A 71 -19.31 10.33 -9.12
N LEU A 72 -19.52 10.68 -7.87
CA LEU A 72 -20.74 10.30 -7.15
C LEU A 72 -22.00 11.03 -7.65
N ASP A 73 -21.83 12.14 -8.36
CA ASP A 73 -22.92 12.85 -9.07
C ASP A 73 -23.27 12.23 -10.42
N GLY A 74 -22.51 11.22 -10.85
CA GLY A 74 -22.71 10.50 -12.10
C GLY A 74 -21.86 11.01 -13.27
N THR A 75 -21.17 12.12 -13.14
CA THR A 75 -20.26 12.63 -14.19
C THR A 75 -19.02 11.74 -14.33
N ILE A 76 -18.40 11.78 -15.51
CA ILE A 76 -17.14 11.09 -15.75
C ILE A 76 -16.03 12.12 -15.71
N SER A 77 -15.00 11.85 -14.92
CA SER A 77 -13.82 12.69 -14.82
C SER A 77 -12.53 11.87 -14.82
N THR A 78 -11.38 12.54 -14.77
CA THR A 78 -10.06 11.91 -14.69
C THR A 78 -9.29 12.46 -13.49
N TYR A 79 -8.28 11.72 -13.04
CA TYR A 79 -7.37 12.21 -12.01
C TYR A 79 -6.74 13.55 -12.43
N GLN A 80 -6.27 13.67 -13.68
CA GLN A 80 -5.62 14.88 -14.18
C GLN A 80 -6.55 16.11 -14.19
N ALA A 81 -7.86 15.91 -14.42
CA ALA A 81 -8.82 17.01 -14.40
C ALA A 81 -9.13 17.48 -12.96
N GLU A 82 -9.06 16.59 -11.99
CA GLU A 82 -9.47 16.84 -10.61
C GLU A 82 -8.31 17.19 -9.67
N LYS A 83 -7.08 16.81 -10.00
CA LYS A 83 -5.92 16.98 -9.11
C LYS A 83 -5.63 18.44 -8.78
N GLY A 84 -4.99 18.64 -7.62
CA GLY A 84 -4.34 19.89 -7.25
C GLY A 84 -2.86 19.91 -7.66
N THR A 85 -2.16 20.96 -7.26
CA THR A 85 -0.69 20.97 -7.35
C THR A 85 -0.07 19.97 -6.38
N VAL A 86 -0.65 19.87 -5.21
CA VAL A 86 -0.40 18.78 -4.25
C VAL A 86 -1.72 18.06 -4.05
N THR A 87 -1.75 16.76 -4.22
CA THR A 87 -2.97 15.97 -4.12
C THR A 87 -2.81 14.90 -3.06
N LEU A 88 -3.78 14.78 -2.18
CA LEU A 88 -3.93 13.62 -1.30
C LEU A 88 -5.06 12.77 -1.83
N ILE A 89 -4.75 11.55 -2.30
CA ILE A 89 -5.74 10.58 -2.72
C ILE A 89 -6.04 9.67 -1.53
N ALA A 90 -7.29 9.59 -1.10
CA ALA A 90 -7.72 8.75 0.02
C ALA A 90 -8.67 7.65 -0.45
N LEU A 91 -8.29 6.39 -0.26
CA LEU A 91 -9.15 5.23 -0.46
C LEU A 91 -10.01 5.04 0.79
N THR A 92 -11.33 4.95 0.60
CA THR A 92 -12.29 5.00 1.70
C THR A 92 -13.55 4.19 1.39
N ALA A 93 -14.32 3.87 2.43
CA ALA A 93 -15.68 3.35 2.30
C ALA A 93 -16.54 3.74 3.51
N SER A 94 -17.86 3.74 3.37
CA SER A 94 -18.78 4.06 4.44
C SER A 94 -18.71 3.09 5.63
N TRP A 95 -18.39 1.85 5.38
CA TRP A 95 -18.27 0.77 6.36
C TRP A 95 -16.90 0.73 7.07
N CYS A 96 -15.91 1.52 6.64
CA CYS A 96 -14.55 1.54 7.18
C CYS A 96 -14.43 2.42 8.43
N PRO A 97 -14.21 1.87 9.63
CA PRO A 97 -14.11 2.68 10.85
C PRO A 97 -12.89 3.62 10.87
N GLY A 98 -11.70 3.13 10.45
CA GLY A 98 -10.49 3.94 10.36
C GLY A 98 -10.63 5.11 9.39
N CYS A 99 -11.28 4.88 8.24
CA CYS A 99 -11.56 5.95 7.27
C CYS A 99 -12.43 7.06 7.87
N ARG A 100 -13.41 6.70 8.69
CA ARG A 100 -14.25 7.69 9.37
C ARG A 100 -13.49 8.46 10.45
N ALA A 101 -12.58 7.79 11.16
CA ALA A 101 -11.75 8.41 12.18
C ALA A 101 -10.79 9.47 11.61
N GLU A 102 -10.34 9.30 10.34
CA GLU A 102 -9.45 10.25 9.67
C GLU A 102 -10.17 11.52 9.15
N LEU A 103 -11.49 11.49 8.94
CA LEU A 103 -12.21 12.62 8.32
C LEU A 103 -11.99 13.97 9.01
N PRO A 104 -12.01 14.10 10.35
CA PRO A 104 -11.75 15.39 11.00
C PRO A 104 -10.38 15.96 10.65
N LEU A 105 -9.36 15.09 10.58
CA LEU A 105 -8.00 15.47 10.24
C LEU A 105 -7.89 15.89 8.78
N LEU A 106 -8.49 15.14 7.86
CA LEU A 106 -8.54 15.50 6.44
C LEU A 106 -9.19 16.88 6.24
N LYS A 107 -10.27 17.19 6.97
CA LYS A 107 -10.92 18.51 6.93
C LYS A 107 -10.02 19.64 7.45
N GLN A 108 -9.22 19.38 8.48
CA GLN A 108 -8.25 20.34 8.97
C GLN A 108 -7.14 20.61 7.93
N LEU A 109 -6.59 19.55 7.33
CA LEU A 109 -5.56 19.70 6.28
C LEU A 109 -6.09 20.45 5.06
N ASP A 110 -7.32 20.15 4.64
CA ASP A 110 -7.98 20.87 3.55
C ASP A 110 -8.15 22.37 3.88
N SER A 111 -8.70 22.67 5.04
CA SER A 111 -8.88 24.07 5.52
C SER A 111 -7.55 24.85 5.60
N GLU A 112 -6.45 24.19 5.93
CA GLU A 112 -5.14 24.82 6.08
C GLU A 112 -4.41 25.04 4.74
N PHE A 113 -4.60 24.15 3.76
CA PHE A 113 -3.76 24.11 2.57
C PHE A 113 -4.51 24.31 1.24
N ALA A 114 -5.84 24.31 1.20
CA ALA A 114 -6.62 24.37 -0.04
C ALA A 114 -6.25 25.60 -0.89
N ASP A 115 -6.17 26.79 -0.26
CA ASP A 115 -5.82 28.05 -0.95
C ASP A 115 -4.39 28.05 -1.50
N ARG A 116 -3.58 27.08 -1.10
CA ARG A 116 -2.17 26.92 -1.54
C ARG A 116 -2.02 25.85 -2.62
N GLY A 117 -3.13 25.39 -3.21
CA GLY A 117 -3.17 24.41 -4.29
C GLY A 117 -3.13 22.95 -3.84
N PHE A 118 -3.39 22.69 -2.55
CA PHE A 118 -3.64 21.36 -2.06
C PHE A 118 -5.08 20.94 -2.37
N LYS A 119 -5.29 19.69 -2.78
CA LYS A 119 -6.60 19.08 -2.97
C LYS A 119 -6.65 17.69 -2.39
N ILE A 120 -7.81 17.32 -1.87
CA ILE A 120 -8.12 15.95 -1.50
C ILE A 120 -9.02 15.35 -2.58
N LEU A 121 -8.67 14.16 -3.06
CA LEU A 121 -9.51 13.32 -3.91
C LEU A 121 -9.82 12.04 -3.15
N MET A 122 -11.07 11.62 -3.17
CA MET A 122 -11.46 10.36 -2.57
C MET A 122 -11.76 9.32 -3.64
N VAL A 123 -11.37 8.08 -3.37
CA VAL A 123 -11.81 6.89 -4.11
C VAL A 123 -12.62 6.05 -3.13
N ASN A 124 -13.92 5.96 -3.39
CA ASN A 124 -14.84 5.26 -2.51
C ASN A 124 -15.10 3.84 -3.01
N GLU A 125 -14.94 2.85 -2.12
CA GLU A 125 -15.03 1.43 -2.39
C GLU A 125 -16.36 0.80 -1.92
N ASP A 126 -17.39 1.60 -1.64
CA ASP A 126 -18.72 1.05 -1.36
C ASP A 126 -19.26 0.27 -2.56
N ASP A 127 -20.14 -0.68 -2.33
CA ASP A 127 -20.74 -1.53 -3.37
C ASP A 127 -21.50 -0.75 -4.45
N SER A 128 -21.96 0.47 -4.14
CA SER A 128 -22.65 1.31 -5.12
C SER A 128 -22.40 2.80 -4.93
N PRO A 129 -22.38 3.60 -6.02
CA PRO A 129 -22.25 5.05 -5.95
C PRO A 129 -23.32 5.71 -5.08
N ARG A 130 -24.52 5.12 -4.99
CA ARG A 130 -25.62 5.63 -4.16
C ARG A 130 -25.32 5.53 -2.66
N ILE A 131 -24.70 4.44 -2.20
CA ILE A 131 -24.27 4.27 -0.82
C ILE A 131 -23.20 5.30 -0.51
N ALA A 132 -22.19 5.40 -1.36
CA ALA A 132 -21.11 6.38 -1.24
C ALA A 132 -21.63 7.83 -1.18
N ALA A 133 -22.55 8.21 -2.07
CA ALA A 133 -23.14 9.56 -2.10
C ALA A 133 -23.93 9.87 -0.83
N LYS A 134 -24.71 8.90 -0.33
CA LYS A 134 -25.44 9.04 0.95
C LYS A 134 -24.47 9.26 2.11
N TYR A 135 -23.40 8.49 2.16
CA TYR A 135 -22.35 8.63 3.17
C TYR A 135 -21.66 10.00 3.08
N ASN A 136 -21.19 10.41 1.90
CA ASN A 136 -20.54 11.70 1.70
C ASN A 136 -21.43 12.86 2.17
N LYS A 137 -22.72 12.82 1.83
CA LYS A 137 -23.68 13.83 2.29
C LYS A 137 -23.82 13.85 3.80
N ALA A 138 -23.97 12.69 4.44
CA ALA A 138 -24.13 12.57 5.89
C ALA A 138 -22.87 13.01 6.64
N ALA A 139 -21.69 12.65 6.15
CA ALA A 139 -20.40 13.00 6.73
C ALA A 139 -19.91 14.41 6.34
N LYS A 140 -20.68 15.14 5.50
CA LYS A 140 -20.33 16.48 4.98
C LYS A 140 -18.94 16.49 4.36
N ILE A 141 -18.69 15.54 3.46
CA ILE A 141 -17.43 15.42 2.70
C ILE A 141 -17.53 16.39 1.50
N PRO A 142 -16.65 17.41 1.40
CA PRO A 142 -16.73 18.42 0.35
C PRO A 142 -15.95 18.06 -0.91
N TRP A 143 -15.12 17.00 -0.86
CA TRP A 143 -14.12 16.72 -1.88
C TRP A 143 -14.68 15.90 -3.04
N THR A 144 -14.06 16.08 -4.21
CA THR A 144 -14.31 15.21 -5.37
C THR A 144 -14.11 13.76 -4.98
N THR A 145 -15.12 12.95 -5.21
CA THR A 145 -15.12 11.54 -4.87
C THR A 145 -15.44 10.70 -6.09
N PHE A 146 -14.49 9.86 -6.49
CA PHE A 146 -14.67 8.82 -7.49
C PHE A 146 -15.29 7.59 -6.84
N HIS A 147 -16.21 6.95 -7.55
CA HIS A 147 -16.53 5.57 -7.25
C HIS A 147 -15.48 4.67 -7.89
N TRP A 148 -14.98 3.70 -7.16
CA TRP A 148 -13.89 2.83 -7.58
C TRP A 148 -14.20 2.07 -8.89
N ASN A 149 -13.16 1.70 -9.62
CA ASN A 149 -13.20 0.74 -10.71
C ASN A 149 -11.84 0.02 -10.82
N TYR A 150 -11.80 -1.09 -11.55
CA TYR A 150 -10.59 -1.91 -11.67
C TYR A 150 -9.39 -1.16 -12.28
N ASP A 151 -9.60 -0.31 -13.30
CA ASP A 151 -8.53 0.49 -13.91
C ASP A 151 -7.89 1.43 -12.88
N MET A 152 -8.71 2.12 -12.12
CA MET A 152 -8.27 3.03 -11.05
C MET A 152 -7.49 2.28 -9.97
N MET A 153 -8.02 1.16 -9.48
CA MET A 153 -7.37 0.38 -8.44
C MET A 153 -6.02 -0.19 -8.90
N ASN A 154 -5.94 -0.67 -10.14
CA ASN A 154 -4.67 -1.14 -10.70
C ASN A 154 -3.62 -0.02 -10.77
N LYS A 155 -4.01 1.20 -11.18
CA LYS A 155 -3.11 2.37 -11.23
C LYS A 155 -2.67 2.87 -9.86
N LEU A 156 -3.48 2.60 -8.83
CA LEU A 156 -3.16 2.87 -7.43
C LEU A 156 -2.42 1.70 -6.74
N GLY A 157 -2.10 0.62 -7.47
CA GLY A 157 -1.35 -0.52 -6.95
C GLY A 157 -2.20 -1.52 -6.16
N ASN A 158 -3.52 -1.42 -6.24
CA ASN A 158 -4.48 -2.35 -5.63
C ASN A 158 -4.11 -2.77 -4.19
N PRO A 159 -4.08 -1.88 -3.22
CA PRO A 159 -3.56 -2.16 -1.88
C PRO A 159 -4.34 -3.22 -1.10
N GLY A 160 -5.59 -3.54 -1.51
CA GLY A 160 -6.43 -4.58 -0.89
C GLY A 160 -6.88 -4.30 0.54
N VAL A 161 -6.60 -3.10 1.06
CA VAL A 161 -6.96 -2.65 2.41
C VAL A 161 -7.30 -1.16 2.39
N ILE A 162 -8.13 -0.70 3.35
CA ILE A 162 -8.42 0.71 3.59
C ILE A 162 -8.41 1.01 5.10
N PRO A 163 -8.11 2.26 5.53
CA PRO A 163 -7.75 3.40 4.70
C PRO A 163 -6.33 3.30 4.10
N VAL A 164 -6.17 3.85 2.90
CA VAL A 164 -4.85 4.11 2.31
C VAL A 164 -4.85 5.52 1.75
N THR A 165 -3.77 6.26 2.01
CA THR A 165 -3.60 7.60 1.47
C THR A 165 -2.31 7.71 0.65
N TYR A 166 -2.38 8.42 -0.48
CA TYR A 166 -1.25 8.75 -1.33
C TYR A 166 -1.07 10.26 -1.35
N LEU A 167 0.07 10.75 -0.87
CA LEU A 167 0.44 12.14 -1.03
C LEU A 167 1.24 12.30 -2.33
N VAL A 168 0.77 13.12 -3.22
CA VAL A 168 1.26 13.25 -4.60
C VAL A 168 1.66 14.69 -4.86
N ASN A 169 2.83 14.89 -5.47
CA ASN A 169 3.32 16.20 -5.86
C ASN A 169 2.82 16.66 -7.25
N ALA A 170 3.20 17.85 -7.66
CA ALA A 170 2.81 18.44 -8.95
C ALA A 170 3.20 17.60 -10.18
N GLN A 171 4.24 16.79 -10.08
CA GLN A 171 4.75 15.91 -11.14
C GLN A 171 4.11 14.52 -11.11
N ASP A 172 3.03 14.34 -10.36
CA ASP A 172 2.33 13.08 -10.14
C ASP A 172 3.18 12.02 -9.42
N SER A 173 4.33 12.40 -8.85
CA SER A 173 5.15 11.47 -8.07
C SER A 173 4.56 11.29 -6.66
N ILE A 174 4.50 10.04 -6.22
CA ILE A 174 4.03 9.68 -4.88
C ILE A 174 5.16 9.99 -3.90
N VAL A 175 4.92 10.93 -3.01
CA VAL A 175 5.86 11.35 -1.97
C VAL A 175 5.71 10.49 -0.72
N LYS A 176 4.48 10.04 -0.44
CA LYS A 176 4.17 9.22 0.73
C LYS A 176 2.97 8.33 0.44
N ILE A 177 3.08 7.06 0.77
CA ILE A 177 1.95 6.14 0.90
C ILE A 177 1.80 5.86 2.38
N ASN A 178 0.56 5.87 2.86
CA ASN A 178 0.24 5.51 4.21
C ASN A 178 -0.88 4.48 4.20
N VAL A 179 -0.68 3.38 4.92
CA VAL A 179 -1.67 2.30 5.10
C VAL A 179 -2.14 2.35 6.54
N GLY A 180 -3.45 2.46 6.75
CA GLY A 180 -4.02 2.74 8.06
C GLY A 180 -3.97 4.22 8.42
N GLU A 181 -4.17 4.54 9.69
CA GLU A 181 -4.11 5.91 10.20
C GLU A 181 -2.74 6.53 9.97
N PHE A 182 -2.68 7.78 9.50
CA PHE A 182 -1.42 8.46 9.26
C PHE A 182 -1.05 9.42 10.40
N ASP A 183 0.26 9.63 10.58
CA ASP A 183 0.80 10.63 11.49
C ASP A 183 0.45 12.03 11.00
N GLU A 184 -0.42 12.72 11.75
CA GLU A 184 -0.87 14.10 11.44
C GLU A 184 0.30 15.05 11.26
N LYS A 185 1.22 15.07 12.22
CA LYS A 185 2.34 16.01 12.24
C LYS A 185 3.25 15.81 11.03
N GLN A 186 3.52 14.55 10.69
CA GLN A 186 4.33 14.21 9.52
C GLN A 186 3.62 14.61 8.23
N MET A 187 2.33 14.29 8.09
CA MET A 187 1.54 14.61 6.90
C MET A 187 1.45 16.13 6.69
N ARG A 188 1.10 16.89 7.71
CA ARG A 188 1.04 18.35 7.70
C ARG A 188 2.37 18.97 7.26
N LYS A 189 3.49 18.50 7.81
CA LYS A 189 4.84 18.95 7.44
C LYS A 189 5.18 18.66 5.97
N LEU A 190 4.80 17.48 5.47
CA LEU A 190 5.05 17.10 4.07
C LEU A 190 4.21 17.96 3.11
N ILE A 191 2.91 18.12 3.38
CA ILE A 191 2.04 18.97 2.57
C ILE A 191 2.58 20.40 2.54
N GLY A 192 2.90 20.97 3.72
CA GLY A 192 3.47 22.32 3.81
C GLY A 192 4.70 22.51 2.96
N LYS A 193 5.66 21.59 3.01
CA LYS A 193 6.85 21.62 2.16
C LYS A 193 6.53 21.57 0.67
N LEU A 194 5.58 20.74 0.25
CA LEU A 194 5.23 20.57 -1.14
C LEU A 194 4.52 21.80 -1.72
N VAL A 195 3.62 22.43 -0.97
CA VAL A 195 2.92 23.63 -1.43
C VAL A 195 3.84 24.87 -1.43
N ASP A 196 4.88 24.92 -0.56
CA ASP A 196 5.86 26.01 -0.50
C ASP A 196 6.96 25.90 -1.56
N SER A 197 7.28 24.68 -2.00
CA SER A 197 8.33 24.45 -3.01
C SER A 197 8.02 25.04 -4.40
N ARG A 198 6.87 25.73 -4.56
CA ARG A 198 6.43 26.42 -5.78
C ARG A 198 6.86 27.90 -5.87
N LYS A 199 7.42 28.42 -4.78
CA LYS A 199 7.96 29.78 -4.78
C LYS A 199 9.39 29.77 -5.28
#